data_9839702ef8af8555bbacd1641fa9fe8c
#
_entry.id   9839702ef8af8555bbacd1641fa9fe8c
#
_cell.length_a   1.000
_cell.length_b   1.000
_cell.length_c   1.000
_cell.angle_alpha   90.00
_cell.angle_beta   90.00
_cell.angle_gamma   90.00
#
_symmetry.space_group_name_H-M   'P 1'
#
loop_
_entity.id
_entity.type
_entity.pdbx_description
1 polymer ?
#
loop_
_entity_poly.entity_id
_entity_poly.type
_entity_poly.pdbx_seq_one_letter_code
_entity_poly.pdbx_strand_id
1 'polypeptide(L)'
;MRIGELSRATGASTRSLRYYEDQGLLSSDRRSNGYRDYGEDAVRQVAFIQDLYRAGLPSEVIRDILPCTTPTPPAGECAQLLARVRRVRDELARQEQQIAQRREMLDRYLSGTAAPVGLGDQPDCSA
;
A
#
# COMPACT_ATOMS: atom_id res chain seq x y z
N MET A 1 11.13 20.73 12.01
CA MET A 1 9.80 20.24 12.38
C MET A 1 9.95 19.10 13.36
N ARG A 2 9.25 19.17 14.48
CA ARG A 2 9.26 18.11 15.47
C ARG A 2 8.21 17.05 15.14
N ILE A 3 8.30 15.89 15.81
CA ILE A 3 7.42 14.75 15.51
C ILE A 3 5.93 15.09 15.65
N GLY A 4 5.55 15.90 16.64
CA GLY A 4 4.16 16.33 16.81
C GLY A 4 3.65 17.18 15.66
N GLU A 5 4.49 18.03 15.12
CA GLU A 5 4.16 18.87 13.97
C GLU A 5 4.05 18.00 12.71
N LEU A 6 4.96 17.06 12.54
CA LEU A 6 4.92 16.12 11.41
C LEU A 6 3.67 15.25 11.48
N SER A 7 3.29 14.80 12.67
CA SER A 7 2.06 14.03 12.87
C SER A 7 0.83 14.83 12.43
N ARG A 8 0.74 16.09 12.83
CA ARG A 8 -0.40 16.95 12.44
C ARG A 8 -0.42 17.23 10.94
N ALA A 9 0.76 17.42 10.34
CA ALA A 9 0.86 17.72 8.91
C ALA A 9 0.51 16.52 8.02
N THR A 10 0.76 15.31 8.49
CA THR A 10 0.60 14.09 7.68
C THR A 10 -0.62 13.27 8.05
N GLY A 11 -1.19 13.48 9.23
CA GLY A 11 -2.25 12.63 9.76
C GLY A 11 -1.76 11.30 10.32
N ALA A 12 -0.46 11.02 10.24
CA ALA A 12 0.13 9.82 10.83
C ALA A 12 0.34 10.02 12.33
N SER A 13 0.08 8.98 13.14
CA SER A 13 0.33 9.05 14.57
C SER A 13 1.83 9.13 14.85
N THR A 14 2.21 9.70 15.99
CA THR A 14 3.61 9.73 16.39
C THR A 14 4.19 8.32 16.53
N ARG A 15 3.36 7.38 16.93
CA ARG A 15 3.74 5.96 17.01
C ARG A 15 4.10 5.41 15.63
N SER A 16 3.29 5.69 14.61
CA SER A 16 3.57 5.27 13.23
C SER A 16 4.85 5.90 12.73
N LEU A 17 5.06 7.19 13.00
CA LEU A 17 6.26 7.91 12.57
C LEU A 17 7.52 7.30 13.20
N ARG A 18 7.47 6.96 14.48
CA ARG A 18 8.58 6.27 15.15
C ARG A 18 8.84 4.90 14.56
N TYR A 19 7.78 4.18 14.23
CA TYR A 19 7.89 2.88 13.56
C TYR A 19 8.58 3.02 12.21
N TYR A 20 8.19 4.01 11.40
CA TYR A 20 8.82 4.26 10.11
C TYR A 20 10.32 4.56 10.28
N GLU A 21 10.66 5.33 11.28
CA GLU A 21 12.06 5.65 11.57
C GLU A 21 12.84 4.40 11.99
N ASP A 22 12.25 3.57 12.86
CA ASP A 22 12.85 2.32 13.31
C ASP A 22 13.07 1.34 12.14
N GLN A 23 12.19 1.36 11.14
CA GLN A 23 12.31 0.53 9.96
C GLN A 23 13.27 1.09 8.91
N GLY A 24 13.86 2.25 9.17
CA GLY A 24 14.77 2.89 8.24
C GLY A 24 14.08 3.57 7.06
N LEU A 25 12.77 3.83 7.17
CA LEU A 25 11.98 4.45 6.10
C LEU A 25 11.99 5.97 6.19
N LEU A 26 12.12 6.49 7.39
CA LEU A 26 12.09 7.92 7.67
C LEU A 26 13.33 8.28 8.47
N SER A 27 13.97 9.39 8.13
CA SER A 27 15.14 9.87 8.85
C SER A 27 14.86 11.20 9.52
N SER A 28 15.53 11.44 10.64
CA SER A 28 15.46 12.70 11.35
C SER A 28 16.86 13.13 11.73
N ASP A 29 17.06 14.44 11.82
CA ASP A 29 18.28 15.01 12.35
C ASP A 29 18.11 15.26 13.84
N ARG A 30 19.09 14.84 14.64
CA ARG A 30 19.10 15.15 16.06
C ARG A 30 19.88 16.43 16.28
N ARG A 31 19.20 17.42 16.85
CA ARG A 31 19.85 18.66 17.23
C ARG A 31 20.70 18.46 18.48
N SER A 32 21.55 19.46 18.79
CA SER A 32 22.44 19.42 19.94
C SER A 32 21.72 19.19 21.28
N ASN A 33 20.42 19.49 21.34
CA ASN A 33 19.58 19.25 22.53
C ASN A 33 18.98 17.83 22.59
N GLY A 34 19.32 16.95 21.64
CA GLY A 34 18.86 15.58 21.61
C GLY A 34 17.47 15.38 21.01
N TYR A 35 16.75 16.41 20.62
CA TYR A 35 15.45 16.29 20.01
C TYR A 35 15.54 15.95 18.53
N ARG A 36 14.60 15.13 18.06
CA ARG A 36 14.46 14.79 16.64
C ARG A 36 13.91 15.99 15.88
N ASP A 37 14.53 16.29 14.74
CA ASP A 37 14.09 17.34 13.84
C ASP A 37 13.90 16.77 12.45
N TYR A 38 12.71 16.98 11.87
CA TYR A 38 12.36 16.48 10.55
C TYR A 38 12.39 17.63 9.54
N GLY A 39 12.96 17.38 8.38
CA GLY A 39 13.02 18.35 7.31
C GLY A 39 11.66 18.55 6.62
N GLU A 40 11.59 19.56 5.76
CA GLU A 40 10.36 19.86 5.01
C GLU A 40 9.94 18.71 4.10
N ASP A 41 10.90 17.93 3.59
CA ASP A 41 10.63 16.79 2.72
C ASP A 41 9.98 15.63 3.46
N ALA A 42 10.01 15.63 4.80
CA ALA A 42 9.47 14.54 5.59
C ALA A 42 7.97 14.35 5.38
N VAL A 43 7.22 15.43 5.16
CA VAL A 43 5.77 15.34 4.91
C VAL A 43 5.49 14.51 3.65
N ARG A 44 6.21 14.81 2.56
CA ARG A 44 6.05 14.08 1.30
C ARG A 44 6.55 12.64 1.43
N GLN A 45 7.65 12.46 2.15
CA GLN A 45 8.21 11.13 2.38
C GLN A 45 7.23 10.25 3.16
N VAL A 46 6.61 10.77 4.21
CA VAL A 46 5.62 10.05 4.99
C VAL A 46 4.39 9.71 4.15
N ALA A 47 3.90 10.65 3.36
CA ALA A 47 2.75 10.40 2.48
C ALA A 47 3.04 9.26 1.50
N PHE A 48 4.24 9.24 0.93
CA PHE A 48 4.68 8.18 0.02
C PHE A 48 4.78 6.83 0.73
N ILE A 49 5.34 6.81 1.93
CA ILE A 49 5.42 5.58 2.74
C ILE A 49 4.03 5.03 3.02
N GLN A 50 3.09 5.90 3.39
CA GLN A 50 1.71 5.49 3.66
C GLN A 50 1.04 4.89 2.43
N ASP A 51 1.26 5.49 1.26
CA ASP A 51 0.71 4.98 0.00
C ASP A 51 1.26 3.60 -0.33
N LEU A 52 2.54 3.36 -0.12
CA LEU A 52 3.16 2.07 -0.36
C LEU A 52 2.64 1.00 0.60
N TYR A 53 2.43 1.35 1.87
CA TYR A 53 1.80 0.43 2.83
C TYR A 53 0.36 0.09 2.44
N ARG A 54 -0.40 1.07 1.96
CA ARG A 54 -1.77 0.83 1.47
C ARG A 54 -1.78 -0.09 0.26
N ALA A 55 -0.74 -0.05 -0.55
CA ALA A 55 -0.58 -0.97 -1.67
C ALA A 55 -0.22 -2.39 -1.25
N GLY A 56 -0.01 -2.62 0.05
CA GLY A 56 0.29 -3.94 0.60
C GLY A 56 1.75 -4.33 0.55
N LEU A 57 2.65 -3.37 0.35
CA LEU A 57 4.07 -3.66 0.32
C LEU A 57 4.66 -3.80 1.73
N PRO A 58 5.52 -4.78 1.97
CA PRO A 58 6.21 -4.90 3.26
C PRO A 58 7.27 -3.83 3.44
N SER A 59 7.64 -3.56 4.69
CA SER A 59 8.59 -2.51 5.05
C SER A 59 9.93 -2.64 4.32
N GLU A 60 10.43 -3.86 4.15
CA GLU A 60 11.70 -4.12 3.48
C GLU A 60 11.69 -3.70 2.01
N VAL A 61 10.55 -3.90 1.32
CA VAL A 61 10.39 -3.46 -0.08
C VAL A 61 10.31 -1.96 -0.15
N ILE A 62 9.57 -1.34 0.77
CA ILE A 62 9.46 0.13 0.85
C ILE A 62 10.83 0.74 1.08
N ARG A 63 11.63 0.15 1.97
CA ARG A 63 12.99 0.60 2.26
C ARG A 63 13.86 0.60 1.00
N ASP A 64 13.71 -0.43 0.16
CA ASP A 64 14.47 -0.53 -1.09
C ASP A 64 13.96 0.46 -2.16
N ILE A 65 12.68 0.80 -2.14
CA ILE A 65 12.08 1.74 -3.09
C ILE A 65 12.53 3.19 -2.84
N LEU A 66 12.64 3.60 -1.58
CA LEU A 66 12.90 5.00 -1.23
C LEU A 66 14.16 5.58 -1.89
N PRO A 67 15.31 4.87 -1.93
CA PRO A 67 16.49 5.40 -2.63
C PRO A 67 16.28 5.60 -4.12
N CYS A 68 15.36 4.86 -4.73
CA CYS A 68 15.08 4.94 -6.17
C CYS A 68 14.21 6.14 -6.54
N THR A 69 13.66 6.85 -5.56
CA THR A 69 12.85 8.04 -5.78
C THR A 69 13.66 9.35 -5.67
N THR A 70 14.96 9.24 -5.39
CA THR A 70 15.84 10.41 -5.32
C THR A 70 16.23 10.89 -6.71
N PRO A 71 16.67 12.16 -6.86
CA PRO A 71 17.13 12.66 -8.16
C PRO A 71 18.30 11.87 -8.75
N THR A 72 19.11 11.22 -7.91
CA THR A 72 20.24 10.39 -8.34
C THR A 72 20.10 8.99 -7.78
N PRO A 73 19.21 8.16 -8.37
CA PRO A 73 19.01 6.80 -7.86
C PRO A 73 20.24 5.91 -8.15
N PRO A 74 20.48 4.88 -7.31
CA PRO A 74 21.53 3.91 -7.57
C PRO A 74 21.30 3.19 -8.91
N ALA A 75 22.35 3.05 -9.70
CA ALA A 75 22.25 2.42 -11.01
C ALA A 75 22.06 0.90 -10.88
N GLY A 76 21.11 0.35 -11.63
CA GLY A 76 20.91 -1.09 -11.79
C GLY A 76 19.97 -1.72 -10.77
N GLU A 77 20.06 -1.37 -9.50
CA GLU A 77 19.23 -1.97 -8.46
C GLU A 77 17.76 -1.55 -8.58
N CYS A 78 17.52 -0.31 -9.01
CA CYS A 78 16.17 0.21 -9.13
C CYS A 78 15.38 -0.44 -10.26
N ALA A 79 16.05 -0.87 -11.33
CA ALA A 79 15.38 -1.55 -12.43
C ALA A 79 14.80 -2.91 -11.99
N GLN A 80 15.55 -3.67 -11.18
CA GLN A 80 15.09 -4.95 -10.62
C GLN A 80 13.93 -4.74 -9.66
N LEU A 81 14.03 -3.70 -8.85
CA LEU A 81 12.98 -3.35 -7.90
C LEU A 81 11.70 -2.94 -8.61
N LEU A 82 11.79 -2.12 -9.66
CA LEU A 82 10.63 -1.74 -10.47
C LEU A 82 9.97 -2.96 -11.11
N ALA A 83 10.78 -3.91 -11.58
CA ALA A 83 10.26 -5.16 -12.12
C ALA A 83 9.50 -5.95 -11.06
N ARG A 84 9.99 -5.97 -9.83
CA ARG A 84 9.31 -6.62 -8.71
C ARG A 84 7.98 -5.94 -8.38
N VAL A 85 7.96 -4.62 -8.35
CA VAL A 85 6.74 -3.83 -8.11
C VAL A 85 5.71 -4.10 -9.21
N ARG A 86 6.15 -4.15 -10.46
CA ARG A 86 5.25 -4.47 -11.59
C ARG A 86 4.64 -5.85 -11.46
N ARG A 87 5.41 -6.84 -11.01
CA ARG A 87 4.88 -8.19 -10.77
C ARG A 87 3.81 -8.21 -9.69
N VAL A 88 4.01 -7.46 -8.60
CA VAL A 88 3.00 -7.33 -7.55
C VAL A 88 1.73 -6.69 -8.10
N ARG A 89 1.89 -5.62 -8.89
CA ARG A 89 0.75 -4.96 -9.53
C ARG A 89 -0.01 -5.90 -10.45
N ASP A 90 0.71 -6.66 -11.28
CA ASP A 90 0.09 -7.57 -12.23
C ASP A 90 -0.63 -8.72 -11.51
N GLU A 91 -0.08 -9.20 -10.40
CA GLU A 91 -0.74 -10.20 -9.57
C GLU A 91 -2.03 -9.66 -8.95
N LEU A 92 -2.01 -8.42 -8.47
CA LEU A 92 -3.22 -7.78 -7.94
C LEU A 92 -4.28 -7.61 -9.02
N ALA A 93 -3.88 -7.24 -10.24
CA ALA A 93 -4.80 -7.11 -11.37
C ALA A 93 -5.45 -8.45 -11.69
N ARG A 94 -4.69 -9.54 -11.63
CA ARG A 94 -5.22 -10.89 -11.86
C ARG A 94 -6.20 -11.29 -10.77
N GLN A 95 -5.89 -11.02 -9.51
CA GLN A 95 -6.80 -11.29 -8.39
C GLN A 95 -8.09 -10.48 -8.51
N GLU A 96 -7.98 -9.21 -8.89
CA GLU A 96 -9.14 -8.35 -9.14
C GLU A 96 -10.05 -8.93 -10.20
N GLN A 97 -9.47 -9.42 -11.30
CA GLN A 97 -10.23 -10.04 -12.38
C GLN A 97 -10.93 -11.31 -11.92
N GLN A 98 -10.26 -12.14 -11.11
CA GLN A 98 -10.86 -13.35 -10.55
C GLN A 98 -12.04 -13.03 -9.64
N ILE A 99 -11.88 -12.02 -8.80
CA ILE A 99 -12.95 -11.57 -7.90
C ILE A 99 -14.13 -11.03 -8.71
N ALA A 100 -13.87 -10.26 -9.76
CA ALA A 100 -14.92 -9.75 -10.63
C ALA A 100 -15.70 -10.89 -11.31
N GLN A 101 -15.01 -11.94 -11.75
CA GLN A 101 -15.65 -13.10 -12.35
C GLN A 101 -16.54 -13.84 -11.36
N ARG A 102 -16.10 -14.00 -10.11
CA ARG A 102 -16.89 -14.63 -9.07
C ARG A 102 -18.14 -13.83 -8.77
N ARG A 103 -18.00 -12.53 -8.65
CA ARG A 103 -19.14 -11.63 -8.43
C ARG A 103 -20.13 -11.72 -9.59
N GLU A 104 -19.63 -11.69 -10.82
CA GLU A 104 -20.46 -11.79 -12.00
C GLU A 104 -21.27 -13.10 -12.03
N MET A 105 -20.64 -14.20 -11.65
CA MET A 105 -21.32 -15.48 -11.57
C MET A 105 -22.47 -15.45 -10.57
N LEU A 106 -22.25 -14.84 -9.41
CA LEU A 106 -23.29 -14.70 -8.39
C LEU A 106 -24.41 -13.75 -8.85
N ASP A 107 -24.06 -12.69 -9.56
CA ASP A 107 -25.04 -11.78 -10.14
C ASP A 107 -25.96 -12.51 -11.14
N ARG A 108 -25.38 -13.37 -11.98
CA ARG A 108 -26.17 -14.19 -12.90
C ARG A 108 -27.10 -15.16 -12.16
N TYR A 109 -26.60 -15.76 -11.10
CA TYR A 109 -27.41 -16.66 -10.28
C TYR A 109 -28.59 -15.90 -9.66
N LEU A 110 -28.33 -14.74 -9.10
CA LEU A 110 -29.38 -13.92 -8.48
C LEU A 110 -30.39 -13.40 -9.49
N SER A 111 -29.98 -13.20 -10.74
CA SER A 111 -30.89 -12.79 -11.81
C SER A 111 -31.63 -13.97 -12.45
N GLY A 112 -31.33 -15.20 -12.04
CA GLY A 112 -31.99 -16.40 -12.55
C GLY A 112 -31.46 -16.89 -13.90
N THR A 113 -30.33 -16.32 -14.41
CA THR A 113 -29.82 -16.68 -15.73
C THR A 113 -28.68 -17.72 -15.72
N ALA A 114 -28.08 -17.98 -14.57
CA ALA A 114 -26.94 -18.89 -14.47
C ALA A 114 -27.31 -20.32 -14.07
N ALA A 115 -28.51 -20.55 -13.51
CA ALA A 115 -28.93 -21.88 -13.06
C ALA A 115 -29.29 -22.74 -14.26
N PRO A 116 -28.86 -24.03 -14.29
CA PRO A 116 -29.29 -24.96 -15.32
C PRO A 116 -30.82 -25.16 -15.29
N VAL A 117 -31.36 -25.49 -16.44
CA VAL A 117 -32.80 -25.85 -16.53
C VAL A 117 -33.05 -27.03 -15.60
N GLY A 118 -34.04 -26.90 -14.73
CA GLY A 118 -34.37 -27.90 -13.73
C GLY A 118 -33.84 -27.60 -12.33
N LEU A 119 -32.86 -26.73 -12.23
CA LEU A 119 -32.39 -26.23 -10.93
C LEU A 119 -32.90 -24.80 -10.64
N GLY A 120 -33.65 -24.23 -11.61
CA GLY A 120 -34.24 -22.92 -11.45
C GLY A 120 -35.37 -22.86 -10.43
N ASP A 121 -35.97 -23.98 -10.11
CA ASP A 121 -36.99 -24.10 -9.06
C ASP A 121 -36.28 -24.33 -7.72
N GLN A 122 -35.48 -23.39 -7.33
CA GLN A 122 -34.77 -23.50 -6.07
C GLN A 122 -35.75 -23.42 -4.91
N PRO A 123 -35.50 -24.24 -3.86
CA PRO A 123 -36.25 -24.05 -2.64
C PRO A 123 -36.06 -22.61 -2.17
N ASP A 124 -37.15 -22.05 -1.70
CA ASP A 124 -37.15 -20.67 -1.24
C ASP A 124 -36.13 -20.51 -0.11
N CYS A 125 -35.04 -19.87 -0.43
CA CYS A 125 -33.99 -19.59 0.55
C CYS A 125 -34.26 -18.29 1.31
N SER A 126 -35.45 -17.80 1.28
CA SER A 126 -35.88 -16.61 1.98
C SER A 126 -36.19 -16.87 3.45
N ALA A 127 -35.43 -17.72 4.07
CA ALA A 127 -35.60 -17.96 5.50
C ALA A 127 -34.93 -16.82 6.30
#